data_ddd5d57b7ab8202dffd4f41b7e59b545
#
_entry.id   ddd5d57b7ab8202dffd4f41b7e59b545
#
_cell.length_a   1.000
_cell.length_b   1.000
_cell.length_c   1.000
_cell.angle_alpha   90.00
_cell.angle_beta   90.00
_cell.angle_gamma   90.00
#
_symmetry.space_group_name_H-M   'P 1'
#
loop_
_entity.id
_entity.type
_entity.pdbx_description
1 polymer ?
#
loop_
_entity_poly.entity_id
_entity_poly.type
_entity_poly.pdbx_seq_one_letter_code
_entity_poly.pdbx_strand_id
1 'polypeptide(L)'
;MTEPFTVSTPIQEVIDDPIFGRYGRLLFPVDDWYMSGDTLGELQLTWHNNIDPNETVEIANTLWQRANAGETVFYDIYTEEEKAEDPDKEDTGLFFFKGDPGANFAVCNAGGGFAYVGAMQDSCPHALEISKRGYNAFALIYRPGAQTACEDLARAISFIFEHAEELEVDTEGYS
;
A
#
# COMPACT_ATOMS: atom_id res chain seq x y z
N MET A 1 -19.16 5.58 11.45
CA MET A 1 -18.47 6.51 10.53
C MET A 1 -18.98 6.22 9.12
N THR A 2 -19.19 7.24 8.32
CA THR A 2 -19.67 7.08 6.94
C THR A 2 -18.49 6.58 6.10
N GLU A 3 -18.70 5.54 5.32
CA GLU A 3 -17.71 5.08 4.35
C GLU A 3 -17.77 6.03 3.15
N PRO A 4 -16.68 6.73 2.80
CA PRO A 4 -16.72 7.74 1.74
C PRO A 4 -16.76 7.11 0.34
N PHE A 5 -16.20 5.92 0.17
CA PHE A 5 -16.03 5.29 -1.13
C PHE A 5 -16.99 4.14 -1.36
N THR A 6 -17.43 3.99 -2.60
CA THR A 6 -18.33 2.93 -3.09
C THR A 6 -17.76 2.38 -4.40
N VAL A 7 -18.35 1.33 -4.93
CA VAL A 7 -17.98 0.79 -6.25
C VAL A 7 -18.14 1.82 -7.39
N SER A 8 -18.99 2.82 -7.20
CA SER A 8 -19.22 3.89 -8.20
C SER A 8 -18.29 5.10 -8.00
N THR A 9 -17.44 5.10 -6.98
CA THR A 9 -16.51 6.19 -6.72
C THR A 9 -15.44 6.23 -7.81
N PRO A 10 -15.21 7.39 -8.46
CA PRO A 10 -14.12 7.54 -9.42
C PRO A 10 -12.76 7.25 -8.78
N ILE A 11 -11.88 6.55 -9.49
CA ILE A 11 -10.51 6.26 -9.04
C ILE A 11 -9.78 7.57 -8.72
N GLN A 12 -9.96 8.59 -9.55
CA GLN A 12 -9.33 9.90 -9.35
C GLN A 12 -9.77 10.58 -8.05
N GLU A 13 -11.01 10.37 -7.60
CA GLU A 13 -11.49 10.92 -6.32
C GLU A 13 -10.74 10.32 -5.13
N VAL A 14 -10.41 9.02 -5.19
CA VAL A 14 -9.59 8.35 -4.17
C VAL A 14 -8.16 8.88 -4.20
N ILE A 15 -7.58 9.02 -5.39
CA ILE A 15 -6.21 9.55 -5.58
C ILE A 15 -6.07 10.96 -5.01
N ASP A 16 -7.06 11.81 -5.27
CA ASP A 16 -7.03 13.24 -4.90
C ASP A 16 -7.61 13.52 -3.50
N ASP A 17 -8.07 12.51 -2.78
CA ASP A 17 -8.61 12.73 -1.44
C ASP A 17 -7.53 13.32 -0.51
N PRO A 18 -7.80 14.49 0.11
CA PRO A 18 -6.82 15.18 0.93
C PRO A 18 -6.27 14.35 2.11
N ILE A 19 -7.04 13.34 2.57
CA ILE A 19 -6.63 12.49 3.70
C ILE A 19 -5.43 11.62 3.31
N PHE A 20 -5.31 11.25 2.06
CA PHE A 20 -4.20 10.45 1.54
C PHE A 20 -3.00 11.32 1.10
N GLY A 21 -3.24 12.61 0.81
CA GLY A 21 -2.17 13.45 0.29
C GLY A 21 -1.52 12.82 -0.96
N ARG A 22 -0.18 12.87 -1.02
CA ARG A 22 0.56 12.35 -2.18
C ARG A 22 0.50 10.82 -2.35
N TYR A 23 0.26 10.06 -1.28
CA TYR A 23 0.27 8.60 -1.36
C TYR A 23 -1.04 7.97 -1.84
N GLY A 24 -2.13 8.72 -1.97
CA GLY A 24 -3.35 8.24 -2.63
C GLY A 24 -3.08 7.71 -4.03
N ARG A 25 -2.17 8.35 -4.75
CA ARG A 25 -1.70 7.94 -6.07
C ARG A 25 -1.03 6.55 -6.05
N LEU A 26 -0.33 6.21 -4.97
CA LEU A 26 0.42 4.96 -4.85
C LEU A 26 -0.44 3.72 -4.54
N LEU A 27 -1.75 3.90 -4.26
CA LEU A 27 -2.70 2.80 -4.18
C LEU A 27 -2.92 2.11 -5.54
N PHE A 28 -2.62 2.81 -6.62
CA PHE A 28 -2.81 2.38 -8.00
C PHE A 28 -1.47 2.35 -8.75
N PRO A 29 -1.36 1.66 -9.90
CA PRO A 29 -0.16 1.70 -10.73
C PRO A 29 0.27 3.15 -11.05
N VAL A 30 1.55 3.45 -10.89
CA VAL A 30 2.11 4.79 -11.19
C VAL A 30 2.00 5.10 -12.68
N ASP A 31 2.16 4.09 -13.53
CA ASP A 31 1.93 4.19 -14.95
C ASP A 31 0.51 3.71 -15.29
N ASP A 32 -0.33 4.64 -15.74
CA ASP A 32 -1.74 4.41 -16.10
C ASP A 32 -1.93 3.39 -17.22
N TRP A 33 -0.87 3.09 -17.98
CA TRP A 33 -0.90 2.04 -19.00
C TRP A 33 -1.31 0.67 -18.43
N TYR A 34 -1.02 0.42 -17.16
CA TYR A 34 -1.27 -0.87 -16.52
C TYR A 34 -2.64 -0.97 -15.86
N MET A 35 -3.46 0.07 -15.91
CA MET A 35 -4.83 0.05 -15.38
C MET A 35 -5.85 0.57 -16.37
N SER A 36 -7.11 0.18 -16.16
CA SER A 36 -8.27 0.68 -16.90
C SER A 36 -9.50 0.68 -16.00
N GLY A 37 -10.56 1.37 -16.45
CA GLY A 37 -11.76 1.62 -15.66
C GLY A 37 -11.73 3.00 -15.02
N ASP A 38 -12.91 3.61 -14.88
CA ASP A 38 -13.05 4.97 -14.35
C ASP A 38 -13.38 4.97 -12.84
N THR A 39 -13.98 3.89 -12.35
CA THR A 39 -14.46 3.76 -10.96
C THR A 39 -13.76 2.60 -10.23
N LEU A 40 -13.85 2.58 -8.90
CA LEU A 40 -13.31 1.46 -8.10
C LEU A 40 -13.94 0.12 -8.50
N GLY A 41 -15.21 0.14 -8.92
CA GLY A 41 -15.92 -1.05 -9.37
C GLY A 41 -15.51 -1.56 -10.75
N GLU A 42 -14.96 -0.67 -11.58
CA GLU A 42 -14.52 -0.96 -12.95
C GLU A 42 -13.01 -1.18 -13.05
N LEU A 43 -12.27 -0.96 -11.97
CA LEU A 43 -10.81 -1.07 -11.95
C LEU A 43 -10.35 -2.44 -12.44
N GLN A 44 -9.48 -2.42 -13.43
CA GLN A 44 -8.81 -3.58 -13.98
C GLN A 44 -7.31 -3.32 -14.07
N LEU A 45 -6.50 -4.30 -13.72
CA LEU A 45 -5.05 -4.23 -13.86
C LEU A 45 -4.57 -5.24 -14.89
N THR A 46 -3.57 -4.84 -15.65
CA THR A 46 -2.88 -5.75 -16.56
C THR A 46 -2.33 -6.95 -15.78
N TRP A 47 -2.64 -8.17 -16.25
CA TRP A 47 -2.27 -9.46 -15.64
C TRP A 47 -2.96 -9.83 -14.32
N HIS A 48 -3.90 -9.03 -13.82
CA HIS A 48 -4.73 -9.36 -12.65
C HIS A 48 -6.18 -9.57 -13.09
N ASN A 49 -6.67 -10.80 -13.01
CA ASN A 49 -7.94 -11.19 -13.64
C ASN A 49 -9.12 -11.38 -12.67
N ASN A 50 -8.88 -11.43 -11.36
CA ASN A 50 -9.92 -11.72 -10.37
C ASN A 50 -9.97 -10.60 -9.32
N ILE A 51 -10.38 -9.42 -9.74
CA ILE A 51 -10.54 -8.26 -8.87
C ILE A 51 -11.94 -8.31 -8.28
N ASP A 52 -12.05 -8.32 -6.94
CA ASP A 52 -13.32 -8.10 -6.26
C ASP A 52 -13.50 -6.60 -5.99
N PRO A 53 -14.48 -5.94 -6.65
CA PRO A 53 -14.73 -4.52 -6.44
C PRO A 53 -15.07 -4.16 -5.00
N ASN A 54 -15.71 -5.06 -4.27
CA ASN A 54 -16.06 -4.81 -2.86
C ASN A 54 -14.83 -4.81 -1.97
N GLU A 55 -13.87 -5.69 -2.24
CA GLU A 55 -12.60 -5.72 -1.52
C GLU A 55 -11.76 -4.47 -1.81
N THR A 56 -11.73 -4.01 -3.07
CA THR A 56 -11.10 -2.73 -3.44
C THR A 56 -11.68 -1.56 -2.64
N VAL A 57 -13.01 -1.49 -2.53
CA VAL A 57 -13.72 -0.47 -1.74
C VAL A 57 -13.42 -0.63 -0.24
N GLU A 58 -13.39 -1.85 0.28
CA GLU A 58 -13.08 -2.12 1.70
C GLU A 58 -11.66 -1.64 2.05
N ILE A 59 -10.67 -1.91 1.18
CA ILE A 59 -9.28 -1.46 1.37
C ILE A 59 -9.23 0.07 1.44
N ALA A 60 -9.79 0.75 0.44
CA ALA A 60 -9.79 2.21 0.37
C ALA A 60 -10.46 2.83 1.62
N ASN A 61 -11.62 2.31 2.01
CA ASN A 61 -12.36 2.79 3.19
C ASN A 61 -11.62 2.50 4.49
N THR A 62 -10.98 1.34 4.63
CA THR A 62 -10.19 0.99 5.83
C THR A 62 -9.04 1.97 6.02
N LEU A 63 -8.27 2.23 4.98
CA LEU A 63 -7.16 3.19 5.03
C LEU A 63 -7.67 4.61 5.28
N TRP A 64 -8.74 5.02 4.62
CA TRP A 64 -9.35 6.34 4.81
C TRP A 64 -9.84 6.54 6.26
N GLN A 65 -10.56 5.57 6.82
CA GLN A 65 -11.09 5.66 8.19
C GLN A 65 -9.97 5.79 9.22
N ARG A 66 -8.91 5.02 9.06
CA ARG A 66 -7.74 5.07 9.96
C ARG A 66 -6.99 6.40 9.84
N ALA A 67 -6.72 6.84 8.61
CA ALA A 67 -6.08 8.13 8.38
C ALA A 67 -6.93 9.29 8.92
N ASN A 68 -8.25 9.26 8.72
CA ASN A 68 -9.19 10.25 9.24
C ASN A 68 -9.29 10.23 10.78
N ALA A 69 -8.99 9.10 11.42
CA ALA A 69 -8.87 8.98 12.88
C ALA A 69 -7.50 9.49 13.41
N GLY A 70 -6.62 9.96 12.53
CA GLY A 70 -5.30 10.49 12.88
C GLY A 70 -4.20 9.42 12.96
N GLU A 71 -4.45 8.21 12.47
CA GLU A 71 -3.44 7.16 12.39
C GLU A 71 -2.57 7.35 11.15
N THR A 72 -1.29 7.03 11.27
CA THR A 72 -0.39 6.94 10.10
C THR A 72 -0.63 5.62 9.38
N VAL A 73 -1.06 5.69 8.12
CA VAL A 73 -1.36 4.53 7.28
C VAL A 73 -0.36 4.33 6.14
N PHE A 74 0.58 5.26 5.98
CA PHE A 74 1.63 5.19 4.97
C PHE A 74 2.95 5.71 5.53
N TYR A 75 4.03 5.01 5.24
CA TYR A 75 5.38 5.36 5.67
C TYR A 75 6.32 5.45 4.47
N ASP A 76 7.06 6.56 4.39
CA ASP A 76 8.19 6.68 3.48
C ASP A 76 9.34 5.81 3.97
N ILE A 77 9.97 5.07 3.05
CA ILE A 77 11.15 4.24 3.37
C ILE A 77 12.47 4.92 3.02
N TYR A 78 12.43 6.01 2.27
CA TYR A 78 13.58 6.84 1.91
C TYR A 78 13.45 8.25 2.48
N THR A 79 14.60 8.86 2.78
CA THR A 79 14.67 10.25 3.26
C THR A 79 14.45 11.24 2.11
N GLU A 80 14.17 12.49 2.45
CA GLU A 80 14.02 13.56 1.45
C GLU A 80 15.32 13.81 0.66
N GLU A 81 16.49 13.63 1.30
CA GLU A 81 17.77 13.71 0.61
C GLU A 81 17.94 12.58 -0.42
N GLU A 82 17.59 11.36 -0.04
CA GLU A 82 17.64 10.19 -0.95
C GLU A 82 16.67 10.33 -2.13
N LYS A 83 15.49 10.92 -1.91
CA LYS A 83 14.52 11.22 -2.97
C LYS A 83 15.00 12.36 -3.88
N ALA A 84 15.70 13.36 -3.33
CA ALA A 84 16.28 14.44 -4.12
C ALA A 84 17.41 13.95 -5.04
N GLU A 85 18.17 12.93 -4.60
CA GLU A 85 19.20 12.28 -5.41
C GLU A 85 18.63 11.33 -6.48
N ASP A 86 17.51 10.68 -6.18
CA ASP A 86 16.81 9.73 -7.05
C ASP A 86 15.30 9.93 -6.90
N PRO A 87 14.68 10.79 -7.75
CA PRO A 87 13.26 11.13 -7.68
C PRO A 87 12.32 9.92 -7.81
N ASP A 88 12.74 8.83 -8.44
CA ASP A 88 11.90 7.63 -8.56
C ASP A 88 11.61 6.99 -7.19
N LYS A 89 12.40 7.30 -6.16
CA LYS A 89 12.15 6.90 -4.77
C LYS A 89 10.92 7.55 -4.14
N GLU A 90 10.37 8.61 -4.72
CA GLU A 90 9.09 9.19 -4.29
C GLU A 90 7.92 8.22 -4.49
N ASP A 91 8.04 7.32 -5.47
CA ASP A 91 7.04 6.30 -5.79
C ASP A 91 7.26 5.00 -4.98
N THR A 92 7.74 5.12 -3.76
CA THR A 92 7.96 4.00 -2.84
C THR A 92 7.34 4.26 -1.47
N GLY A 93 7.11 3.19 -0.72
CA GLY A 93 6.68 3.28 0.67
C GLY A 93 5.90 2.05 1.12
N LEU A 94 5.36 2.14 2.31
CA LEU A 94 4.64 1.07 2.98
C LEU A 94 3.24 1.52 3.38
N PHE A 95 2.21 0.94 2.82
CA PHE A 95 0.87 1.02 3.40
C PHE A 95 0.80 0.07 4.60
N PHE A 96 0.39 0.60 5.75
CA PHE A 96 0.36 -0.13 7.01
C PHE A 96 -1.06 -0.54 7.40
N PHE A 97 -1.29 -1.82 7.44
CA PHE A 97 -2.49 -2.47 7.95
C PHE A 97 -2.20 -3.00 9.35
N LYS A 98 -2.52 -2.20 10.36
CA LYS A 98 -2.20 -2.48 11.76
C LYS A 98 -3.08 -3.61 12.28
N GLY A 99 -2.43 -4.58 12.94
CA GLY A 99 -3.05 -5.63 13.74
C GLY A 99 -3.02 -5.31 15.24
N ASP A 100 -2.82 -6.31 16.07
CA ASP A 100 -2.66 -6.13 17.51
C ASP A 100 -1.28 -5.54 17.84
N PRO A 101 -1.19 -4.62 18.83
CA PRO A 101 0.10 -4.07 19.25
C PRO A 101 1.07 -5.17 19.68
N GLY A 102 2.30 -5.10 19.20
CA GLY A 102 3.34 -6.08 19.49
C GLY A 102 3.20 -7.43 18.78
N ALA A 103 2.24 -7.56 17.85
CA ALA A 103 2.17 -8.76 17.03
C ALA A 103 3.26 -8.77 15.95
N ASN A 104 3.60 -9.96 15.47
CA ASN A 104 4.50 -10.15 14.34
C ASN A 104 3.97 -9.41 13.08
N PHE A 105 4.85 -9.22 12.11
CA PHE A 105 4.47 -8.55 10.88
C PHE A 105 4.78 -9.38 9.62
N ALA A 106 4.07 -9.06 8.55
CA ALA A 106 4.35 -9.52 7.20
C ALA A 106 4.56 -8.33 6.26
N VAL A 107 5.43 -8.49 5.27
CA VAL A 107 5.56 -7.56 4.14
C VAL A 107 4.95 -8.22 2.91
N CYS A 108 3.85 -7.66 2.44
CA CYS A 108 3.14 -8.14 1.26
C CYS A 108 3.67 -7.43 0.01
N ASN A 109 4.15 -8.21 -0.95
CA ASN A 109 4.72 -7.71 -2.19
C ASN A 109 3.79 -8.04 -3.34
N ALA A 110 3.22 -7.03 -3.97
CA ALA A 110 2.34 -7.23 -5.11
C ALA A 110 3.09 -7.69 -6.36
N GLY A 111 2.40 -8.47 -7.20
CA GLY A 111 2.85 -8.76 -8.56
C GLY A 111 2.68 -7.55 -9.49
N GLY A 112 3.08 -7.75 -10.75
CA GLY A 112 3.07 -6.76 -11.82
C GLY A 112 4.26 -6.93 -12.76
N GLY A 113 4.95 -8.09 -12.70
CA GLY A 113 6.08 -8.44 -13.57
C GLY A 113 7.27 -7.50 -13.47
N PHE A 114 7.46 -6.84 -12.33
CA PHE A 114 8.43 -5.76 -12.12
C PHE A 114 8.24 -4.56 -13.05
N ALA A 115 7.09 -4.44 -13.69
CA ALA A 115 6.74 -3.30 -14.54
C ALA A 115 5.86 -2.29 -13.81
N TYR A 116 5.04 -2.76 -12.87
CA TYR A 116 4.20 -1.95 -12.00
C TYR A 116 3.91 -2.68 -10.69
N VAL A 117 3.28 -2.02 -9.74
CA VAL A 117 2.84 -2.60 -8.45
C VAL A 117 1.33 -2.69 -8.43
N GLY A 118 0.79 -3.90 -8.43
CA GLY A 118 -0.65 -4.18 -8.36
C GLY A 118 -1.18 -4.15 -6.92
N ALA A 119 -0.86 -3.12 -6.14
CA ALA A 119 -1.09 -3.09 -4.70
C ALA A 119 -2.56 -3.33 -4.33
N MET A 120 -3.48 -2.60 -4.96
CA MET A 120 -4.91 -2.62 -4.61
C MET A 120 -5.55 -4.00 -4.82
N GLN A 121 -5.04 -4.81 -5.74
CA GLN A 121 -5.61 -6.12 -6.11
C GLN A 121 -4.78 -7.31 -5.65
N ASP A 122 -3.61 -7.07 -5.06
CA ASP A 122 -2.71 -8.15 -4.65
C ASP A 122 -2.18 -7.94 -3.23
N SER A 123 -1.25 -7.04 -2.98
CA SER A 123 -0.64 -6.89 -1.65
C SER A 123 -1.60 -6.31 -0.60
N CYS A 124 -2.44 -5.34 -0.95
CA CYS A 124 -3.39 -4.75 0.00
C CYS A 124 -4.48 -5.72 0.48
N PRO A 125 -5.09 -6.57 -0.37
CA PRO A 125 -6.00 -7.61 0.08
C PRO A 125 -5.37 -8.55 1.10
N HIS A 126 -4.16 -9.03 0.82
CA HIS A 126 -3.42 -9.90 1.74
C HIS A 126 -3.11 -9.18 3.06
N ALA A 127 -2.63 -7.94 3.00
CA ALA A 127 -2.30 -7.15 4.18
C ALA A 127 -3.54 -6.87 5.04
N LEU A 128 -4.68 -6.55 4.41
CA LEU A 128 -5.94 -6.35 5.11
C LEU A 128 -6.39 -7.62 5.83
N GLU A 129 -6.37 -8.77 5.16
CA GLU A 129 -6.78 -10.04 5.75
C GLU A 129 -5.85 -10.50 6.88
N ILE A 130 -4.55 -10.28 6.76
CA ILE A 130 -3.56 -10.53 7.82
C ILE A 130 -3.88 -9.66 9.04
N SER A 131 -4.17 -8.37 8.82
CA SER A 131 -4.49 -7.44 9.90
C SER A 131 -5.78 -7.80 10.65
N LYS A 132 -6.80 -8.28 9.94
CA LYS A 132 -8.04 -8.79 10.54
C LYS A 132 -7.81 -9.99 11.47
N ARG A 133 -6.72 -10.72 11.28
CA ARG A 133 -6.30 -11.84 12.12
C ARG A 133 -5.40 -11.44 13.29
N GLY A 134 -5.19 -10.15 13.50
CA GLY A 134 -4.41 -9.59 14.61
C GLY A 134 -2.92 -9.44 14.33
N TYR A 135 -2.42 -9.81 13.15
CA TYR A 135 -1.02 -9.59 12.78
C TYR A 135 -0.84 -8.25 12.07
N ASN A 136 0.32 -7.65 12.20
CA ASN A 136 0.65 -6.44 11.47
C ASN A 136 1.01 -6.79 10.02
N ALA A 137 0.63 -5.95 9.06
CA ALA A 137 0.97 -6.18 7.67
C ALA A 137 1.30 -4.87 6.94
N PHE A 138 2.27 -4.94 6.06
CA PHE A 138 2.71 -3.83 5.23
C PHE A 138 2.57 -4.22 3.75
N ALA A 139 1.90 -3.39 2.96
CA ALA A 139 1.90 -3.52 1.52
C ALA A 139 2.98 -2.60 0.95
N LEU A 140 4.03 -3.20 0.37
CA LEU A 140 5.16 -2.47 -0.19
C LEU A 140 4.83 -1.92 -1.57
N ILE A 141 5.07 -0.64 -1.75
CA ILE A 141 5.15 0.01 -3.05
C ILE A 141 6.63 0.15 -3.41
N TYR A 142 7.03 -0.47 -4.50
CA TYR A 142 8.43 -0.55 -4.95
C TYR A 142 8.58 -0.01 -6.37
N ARG A 143 9.77 0.44 -6.70
CA ARG A 143 10.09 0.92 -8.06
C ARG A 143 10.11 -0.23 -9.07
N PRO A 144 9.69 0.00 -10.32
CA PRO A 144 9.84 -0.97 -11.39
C PRO A 144 11.30 -1.45 -11.55
N GLY A 145 11.46 -2.68 -12.04
CA GLY A 145 12.76 -3.34 -12.21
C GLY A 145 13.07 -4.32 -11.09
N ALA A 146 13.57 -5.50 -11.44
CA ALA A 146 13.81 -6.58 -10.48
C ALA A 146 14.86 -6.21 -9.43
N GLN A 147 15.92 -5.54 -9.81
CA GLN A 147 16.98 -5.12 -8.88
C GLN A 147 16.46 -4.02 -7.94
N THR A 148 15.85 -2.97 -8.48
CA THR A 148 15.29 -1.85 -7.69
C THR A 148 14.20 -2.31 -6.74
N ALA A 149 13.34 -3.24 -7.17
CA ALA A 149 12.32 -3.84 -6.31
C ALA A 149 12.93 -4.60 -5.11
N CYS A 150 14.02 -5.34 -5.33
CA CYS A 150 14.73 -6.01 -4.24
C CYS A 150 15.44 -5.03 -3.30
N GLU A 151 16.00 -3.95 -3.82
CA GLU A 151 16.59 -2.87 -3.02
C GLU A 151 15.53 -2.20 -2.15
N ASP A 152 14.36 -1.88 -2.71
CA ASP A 152 13.25 -1.28 -1.99
C ASP A 152 12.69 -2.22 -0.92
N LEU A 153 12.59 -3.53 -1.19
CA LEU A 153 12.19 -4.52 -0.20
C LEU A 153 13.19 -4.58 0.96
N ALA A 154 14.48 -4.63 0.66
CA ALA A 154 15.52 -4.63 1.70
C ALA A 154 15.47 -3.35 2.53
N ARG A 155 15.27 -2.19 1.90
CA ARG A 155 15.10 -0.91 2.58
C ARG A 155 13.85 -0.89 3.46
N ALA A 156 12.72 -1.42 2.97
CA ALA A 156 11.47 -1.51 3.72
C ALA A 156 11.62 -2.37 4.98
N ILE A 157 12.26 -3.53 4.86
CA ILE A 157 12.52 -4.40 6.00
C ILE A 157 13.42 -3.67 7.03
N SER A 158 14.51 -3.04 6.59
CA SER A 158 15.37 -2.25 7.47
C SER A 158 14.59 -1.14 8.19
N PHE A 159 13.76 -0.40 7.45
CA PHE A 159 12.91 0.64 8.02
C PHE A 159 11.99 0.09 9.13
N ILE A 160 11.32 -1.05 8.89
CA ILE A 160 10.42 -1.65 9.88
C ILE A 160 11.20 -2.06 11.14
N PHE A 161 12.39 -2.65 10.98
CA PHE A 161 13.23 -3.02 12.13
C PHE A 161 13.72 -1.80 12.92
N GLU A 162 14.12 -0.74 12.24
CA GLU A 162 14.57 0.51 12.87
C GLU A 162 13.46 1.23 13.63
N HIS A 163 12.20 1.08 13.18
CA HIS A 163 11.02 1.74 13.76
C HIS A 163 10.06 0.76 14.45
N ALA A 164 10.53 -0.44 14.80
CA ALA A 164 9.67 -1.50 15.33
C ALA A 164 8.91 -1.10 16.61
N GLU A 165 9.54 -0.31 17.48
CA GLU A 165 8.90 0.20 18.70
C GLU A 165 7.78 1.20 18.38
N GLU A 166 8.02 2.14 17.46
CA GLU A 166 7.03 3.13 17.00
C GLU A 166 5.86 2.47 16.29
N LEU A 167 6.17 1.48 15.45
CA LEU A 167 5.18 0.70 14.69
C LEU A 167 4.43 -0.31 15.56
N GLU A 168 4.89 -0.55 16.79
CA GLU A 168 4.37 -1.57 17.70
C GLU A 168 4.35 -2.98 17.08
N VAL A 169 5.44 -3.35 16.40
CA VAL A 169 5.58 -4.66 15.74
C VAL A 169 6.68 -5.50 16.41
N ASP A 170 6.47 -6.81 16.46
CA ASP A 170 7.50 -7.78 16.85
C ASP A 170 8.34 -8.15 15.62
N THR A 171 9.65 -8.07 15.75
CA THR A 171 10.60 -8.40 14.68
C THR A 171 11.07 -9.86 14.72
N GLU A 172 10.66 -10.64 15.70
CA GLU A 172 10.94 -12.09 15.77
C GLU A 172 9.92 -12.87 14.94
N GLY A 173 10.36 -13.53 13.88
CA GLY A 173 9.50 -14.39 13.06
C GLY A 173 8.59 -13.63 12.09
N TYR A 174 9.10 -12.58 11.46
CA TYR A 174 8.40 -11.89 10.37
C TYR A 174 8.35 -12.72 9.07
N SER A 175 7.44 -12.36 8.18
CA SER A 175 7.24 -13.01 6.87
C SER A 175 7.20 -11.99 5.72
#